data_4421cc51f987f137cc19192d85ec4efa
#
_entry.id   4421cc51f987f137cc19192d85ec4efa
#
_cell.length_a   1.000
_cell.length_b   1.000
_cell.length_c   1.000
_cell.angle_alpha   90.00
_cell.angle_beta   90.00
_cell.angle_gamma   90.00
#
_symmetry.space_group_name_H-M   'P 1'
#
loop_
_entity.id
_entity.type
_entity.pdbx_description
1 polymer ?
#
loop_
_entity_poly.entity_id
_entity_poly.type
_entity_poly.pdbx_seq_one_letter_code
_entity_poly.pdbx_strand_id
1 'polypeptide(L)'
;MTDFKDIKGFAFDIDGVMTDGGIMADLEGQLYRTFDAKDGFAVRMAAMNGFPVAVITGGRSQSIRARFKSNGIPPEDIYLGSRIKIDDLEDFCSRHSLDPSQVMYFGDDVPDVEVLAACGAGVAPSDAAQEAKDAADIVADIPGGKALVRHYMELVMKAQGRWTFNPRLYKKMF
;
A
#
# COMPACT_ATOMS: atom_id res chain seq x y z
N MET A 1 -8.14 6.36 -18.05
CA MET A 1 -7.55 5.12 -17.51
C MET A 1 -6.04 5.37 -17.39
N THR A 2 -5.52 5.35 -16.22
CA THR A 2 -4.10 5.64 -15.95
C THR A 2 -3.22 4.60 -16.63
N ASP A 3 -2.19 5.05 -17.37
CA ASP A 3 -1.17 4.12 -17.89
C ASP A 3 -0.29 3.68 -16.71
N PHE A 4 -0.17 2.38 -16.48
CA PHE A 4 0.71 1.83 -15.44
C PHE A 4 2.19 2.23 -15.61
N LYS A 5 2.57 2.72 -16.77
CA LYS A 5 3.91 3.28 -17.02
C LYS A 5 4.16 4.62 -16.34
N ASP A 6 3.10 5.35 -16.00
CA ASP A 6 3.21 6.66 -15.34
C ASP A 6 3.30 6.54 -13.82
N ILE A 7 2.98 5.36 -13.24
CA ILE A 7 3.08 5.11 -11.80
C ILE A 7 4.55 5.00 -11.39
N LYS A 8 4.95 5.80 -10.40
CA LYS A 8 6.31 5.88 -9.88
C LYS A 8 6.43 5.56 -8.40
N GLY A 9 5.32 5.46 -7.68
CA GLY A 9 5.27 5.12 -6.27
C GLY A 9 4.01 4.36 -5.91
N PHE A 10 4.01 3.76 -4.72
CA PHE A 10 2.87 3.02 -4.18
C PHE A 10 2.56 3.50 -2.77
N ALA A 11 1.28 3.53 -2.42
CA ALA A 11 0.85 3.74 -1.06
C ALA A 11 -0.38 2.89 -0.75
N PHE A 12 -0.58 2.50 0.50
CA PHE A 12 -1.71 1.64 0.87
C PHE A 12 -2.14 1.81 2.32
N ASP A 13 -3.42 1.56 2.57
CA ASP A 13 -3.92 1.29 3.92
C ASP A 13 -3.57 -0.14 4.34
N ILE A 14 -3.80 -0.44 5.61
CA ILE A 14 -3.50 -1.75 6.20
C ILE A 14 -4.77 -2.58 6.35
N ASP A 15 -5.71 -2.14 7.19
CA ASP A 15 -6.88 -2.93 7.55
C ASP A 15 -7.89 -2.93 6.40
N GLY A 16 -8.20 -4.10 5.86
CA GLY A 16 -9.05 -4.26 4.68
C GLY A 16 -8.33 -4.21 3.32
N VAL A 17 -7.03 -3.85 3.30
CA VAL A 17 -6.18 -3.83 2.09
C VAL A 17 -5.07 -4.88 2.18
N MET A 18 -4.12 -4.71 3.12
CA MET A 18 -3.02 -5.65 3.39
C MET A 18 -3.46 -6.81 4.29
N THR A 19 -4.62 -6.69 4.90
CA THR A 19 -5.33 -7.69 5.71
C THR A 19 -6.76 -7.84 5.20
N ASP A 20 -7.47 -8.83 5.72
CA ASP A 20 -8.91 -9.02 5.46
C ASP A 20 -9.82 -8.15 6.35
N GLY A 21 -9.25 -7.14 7.02
CA GLY A 21 -9.95 -6.26 7.95
C GLY A 21 -10.18 -6.86 9.34
N GLY A 22 -9.88 -8.15 9.55
CA GLY A 22 -10.01 -8.80 10.86
C GLY A 22 -8.93 -8.33 11.84
N ILE A 23 -9.35 -7.88 13.02
CA ILE A 23 -8.46 -7.47 14.11
C ILE A 23 -8.76 -8.31 15.34
N MET A 24 -7.78 -9.03 15.85
CA MET A 24 -7.85 -9.74 17.12
C MET A 24 -7.24 -8.88 18.22
N ALA A 25 -7.98 -8.68 19.30
CA ALA A 25 -7.49 -7.95 20.48
C ALA A 25 -7.29 -8.92 21.65
N ASP A 26 -6.21 -8.75 22.40
CA ASP A 26 -5.98 -9.45 23.66
C ASP A 26 -6.44 -8.64 24.87
N LEU A 27 -6.31 -9.21 26.06
CA LEU A 27 -6.74 -8.57 27.31
C LEU A 27 -5.87 -7.36 27.70
N GLU A 28 -4.66 -7.27 27.17
CA GLU A 28 -3.73 -6.15 27.35
C GLU A 28 -3.98 -5.04 26.32
N GLY A 29 -4.96 -5.23 25.40
CA GLY A 29 -5.31 -4.26 24.34
C GLY A 29 -4.34 -4.28 23.14
N GLN A 30 -3.52 -5.31 23.00
CA GLN A 30 -2.70 -5.48 21.81
C GLN A 30 -3.56 -5.94 20.63
N LEU A 31 -3.28 -5.40 19.46
CA LEU A 31 -4.02 -5.68 18.24
C LEU A 31 -3.18 -6.50 17.26
N TYR A 32 -3.68 -7.68 16.93
CA TYR A 32 -3.02 -8.62 16.01
C TYR A 32 -3.69 -8.64 14.65
N ARG A 33 -2.88 -8.81 13.61
CA ARG A 33 -3.30 -8.86 12.21
C ARG A 33 -2.61 -9.99 11.49
N THR A 34 -3.27 -10.54 10.49
CA THR A 34 -2.69 -11.53 9.57
C THR A 34 -2.42 -10.86 8.23
N PHE A 35 -1.16 -10.92 7.77
CA PHE A 35 -0.72 -10.37 6.50
C PHE A 35 -0.46 -11.47 5.48
N ASP A 36 -0.81 -11.23 4.22
CA ASP A 36 -0.41 -12.13 3.13
C ASP A 36 1.10 -11.99 2.84
N ALA A 37 1.78 -13.13 2.73
CA ALA A 37 3.23 -13.15 2.47
C ALA A 37 3.59 -12.65 1.08
N LYS A 38 2.70 -12.82 0.08
CA LYS A 38 2.93 -12.37 -1.30
C LYS A 38 2.85 -10.85 -1.40
N ASP A 39 1.93 -10.21 -0.66
CA ASP A 39 1.88 -8.75 -0.57
C ASP A 39 3.16 -8.19 0.04
N GLY A 40 3.63 -8.77 1.14
CA GLY A 40 4.91 -8.37 1.74
C GLY A 40 6.10 -8.56 0.80
N PHE A 41 6.10 -9.61 -0.02
CA PHE A 41 7.14 -9.83 -1.03
C PHE A 41 7.07 -8.77 -2.14
N ALA A 42 5.88 -8.35 -2.57
CA ALA A 42 5.73 -7.30 -3.59
C ALA A 42 6.29 -5.96 -3.10
N VAL A 43 6.07 -5.61 -1.83
CA VAL A 43 6.65 -4.42 -1.21
C VAL A 43 8.19 -4.47 -1.26
N ARG A 44 8.80 -5.62 -0.93
CA ARG A 44 10.26 -5.80 -1.07
C ARG A 44 10.74 -5.69 -2.51
N MET A 45 9.98 -6.24 -3.45
CA MET A 45 10.29 -6.10 -4.89
C MET A 45 10.24 -4.65 -5.35
N ALA A 46 9.26 -3.86 -4.90
CA ALA A 46 9.17 -2.44 -5.20
C ALA A 46 10.37 -1.68 -4.65
N ALA A 47 10.69 -1.86 -3.36
CA ALA A 47 11.85 -1.24 -2.72
C ALA A 47 13.17 -1.60 -3.42
N MET A 48 13.37 -2.88 -3.76
CA MET A 48 14.57 -3.37 -4.47
C MET A 48 14.71 -2.77 -5.87
N ASN A 49 13.60 -2.47 -6.53
CA ASN A 49 13.57 -1.89 -7.87
C ASN A 49 13.39 -0.35 -7.86
N GLY A 50 13.60 0.30 -6.69
CA GLY A 50 13.66 1.75 -6.58
C GLY A 50 12.31 2.47 -6.68
N PHE A 51 11.21 1.80 -6.33
CA PHE A 51 9.92 2.46 -6.12
C PHE A 51 9.79 2.87 -4.66
N PRO A 52 9.50 4.14 -4.35
CA PRO A 52 9.07 4.53 -3.02
C PRO A 52 7.71 3.90 -2.70
N VAL A 53 7.55 3.49 -1.44
CA VAL A 53 6.33 2.86 -0.95
C VAL A 53 5.96 3.44 0.40
N ALA A 54 4.70 3.82 0.60
CA ALA A 54 4.18 4.32 1.87
C ALA A 54 3.10 3.42 2.46
N VAL A 55 3.05 3.40 3.80
CA VAL A 55 1.91 2.92 4.59
C VAL A 55 1.18 4.13 5.13
N ILE A 56 -0.13 4.26 4.88
CA ILE A 56 -0.97 5.35 5.40
C ILE A 56 -2.19 4.73 6.08
N THR A 57 -2.16 4.60 7.40
CA THR A 57 -3.18 3.85 8.15
C THR A 57 -3.66 4.56 9.41
N GLY A 58 -4.94 4.42 9.72
CA GLY A 58 -5.52 4.83 11.01
C GLY A 58 -5.02 3.99 12.19
N GLY A 59 -4.45 2.81 11.93
CA GLY A 59 -3.88 1.92 12.93
C GLY A 59 -2.65 2.51 13.62
N ARG A 60 -2.50 2.25 14.94
CA ARG A 60 -1.38 2.78 15.74
C ARG A 60 -0.42 1.71 16.25
N SER A 61 -0.65 0.44 15.91
CA SER A 61 0.16 -0.66 16.41
C SER A 61 1.60 -0.59 15.88
N GLN A 62 2.57 -0.68 16.79
CA GLN A 62 3.98 -0.73 16.41
C GLN A 62 4.35 -2.00 15.63
N SER A 63 3.53 -3.04 15.69
CA SER A 63 3.69 -4.24 14.86
C SER A 63 3.59 -3.93 13.36
N ILE A 64 2.74 -2.98 12.96
CA ILE A 64 2.66 -2.48 11.58
C ILE A 64 4.01 -1.87 11.17
N ARG A 65 4.55 -0.94 11.98
CA ARG A 65 5.85 -0.32 11.71
C ARG A 65 6.97 -1.36 11.59
N ALA A 66 7.04 -2.29 12.54
CA ALA A 66 8.06 -3.35 12.54
C ALA A 66 7.95 -4.22 11.27
N ARG A 67 6.73 -4.62 10.89
CA ARG A 67 6.47 -5.44 9.71
C ARG A 67 6.93 -4.74 8.43
N PHE A 68 6.52 -3.49 8.21
CA PHE A 68 6.78 -2.80 6.93
C PHE A 68 8.20 -2.24 6.85
N LYS A 69 8.81 -1.86 7.97
CA LYS A 69 10.25 -1.60 8.02
C LYS A 69 11.06 -2.83 7.57
N SER A 70 10.68 -4.03 8.01
CA SER A 70 11.32 -5.28 7.57
C SER A 70 11.06 -5.62 6.08
N ASN A 71 10.10 -4.97 5.46
CA ASN A 71 9.82 -5.07 4.03
C ASN A 71 10.52 -3.96 3.21
N GLY A 72 11.37 -3.14 3.84
CA GLY A 72 12.17 -2.12 3.16
C GLY A 72 11.51 -0.75 3.04
N ILE A 73 10.38 -0.51 3.72
CA ILE A 73 9.79 0.83 3.79
C ILE A 73 10.53 1.64 4.86
N PRO A 74 11.07 2.82 4.53
CA PRO A 74 11.68 3.73 5.50
C PRO A 74 10.69 4.11 6.61
N PRO A 75 11.13 4.27 7.87
CA PRO A 75 10.25 4.61 8.98
C PRO A 75 9.42 5.89 8.77
N GLU A 76 9.98 6.85 8.04
CA GLU A 76 9.35 8.13 7.68
C GLU A 76 8.22 7.97 6.66
N ASP A 77 8.16 6.86 5.90
CA ASP A 77 7.09 6.53 4.96
C ASP A 77 6.02 5.63 5.58
N ILE A 78 6.05 5.45 6.90
CA ILE A 78 5.05 4.66 7.63
C ILE A 78 4.24 5.58 8.55
N TYR A 79 3.11 6.05 8.04
CA TYR A 79 2.18 6.95 8.72
C TYR A 79 1.17 6.13 9.55
N LEU A 80 1.39 6.10 10.86
CA LEU A 80 0.50 5.43 11.82
C LEU A 80 -0.43 6.44 12.47
N GLY A 81 -1.68 6.06 12.68
CA GLY A 81 -2.68 6.92 13.30
C GLY A 81 -3.11 8.07 12.40
N SER A 82 -2.94 7.93 11.10
CA SER A 82 -3.39 8.88 10.08
C SER A 82 -4.87 9.20 10.23
N ARG A 83 -5.21 10.48 10.29
CA ARG A 83 -6.59 10.97 10.39
C ARG A 83 -7.03 11.72 9.15
N ILE A 84 -6.10 12.34 8.46
CA ILE A 84 -6.29 13.03 7.20
C ILE A 84 -5.28 12.40 6.23
N LYS A 85 -5.69 11.31 5.57
CA LYS A 85 -4.79 10.48 4.77
C LYS A 85 -4.22 11.22 3.55
N ILE A 86 -4.93 12.23 3.04
CA ILE A 86 -4.45 13.02 1.92
C ILE A 86 -3.23 13.86 2.29
N ASP A 87 -3.17 14.42 3.50
CA ASP A 87 -2.02 15.20 3.97
C ASP A 87 -0.76 14.30 4.05
N ASP A 88 -0.91 13.06 4.52
CA ASP A 88 0.17 12.09 4.60
C ASP A 88 0.65 11.64 3.20
N LEU A 89 -0.28 11.51 2.24
CA LEU A 89 0.08 11.25 0.85
C LEU A 89 0.87 12.40 0.25
N GLU A 90 0.44 13.65 0.47
CA GLU A 90 1.12 14.86 -0.03
C GLU A 90 2.52 14.99 0.56
N ASP A 91 2.70 14.70 1.87
CA ASP A 91 4.03 14.65 2.50
C ASP A 91 4.92 13.59 1.86
N PHE A 92 4.41 12.37 1.68
CA PHE A 92 5.12 11.31 0.98
C PHE A 92 5.53 11.71 -0.44
N CYS A 93 4.59 12.26 -1.22
CA CYS A 93 4.85 12.74 -2.58
C CYS A 93 5.93 13.83 -2.59
N SER A 94 5.82 14.81 -1.70
CA SER A 94 6.80 15.90 -1.58
C SER A 94 8.21 15.37 -1.30
N ARG A 95 8.36 14.44 -0.37
CA ARG A 95 9.68 13.86 0.01
C ARG A 95 10.32 13.04 -1.11
N HIS A 96 9.51 12.42 -1.95
CA HIS A 96 9.98 11.60 -3.07
C HIS A 96 9.95 12.30 -4.43
N SER A 97 9.62 13.62 -4.46
CA SER A 97 9.49 14.39 -5.70
C SER A 97 8.51 13.76 -6.68
N LEU A 98 7.38 13.28 -6.16
CA LEU A 98 6.26 12.72 -6.91
C LEU A 98 5.10 13.70 -6.95
N ASP A 99 4.28 13.57 -7.99
CA ASP A 99 2.92 14.09 -8.02
C ASP A 99 1.95 12.98 -7.59
N PRO A 100 0.85 13.26 -6.86
CA PRO A 100 -0.15 12.24 -6.53
C PRO A 100 -0.63 11.43 -7.73
N SER A 101 -0.74 12.04 -8.93
CA SER A 101 -1.07 11.36 -10.18
C SER A 101 -0.06 10.28 -10.61
N GLN A 102 1.10 10.20 -9.96
CA GLN A 102 2.13 9.19 -10.21
C GLN A 102 2.14 8.08 -9.14
N VAL A 103 1.19 8.11 -8.22
CA VAL A 103 1.07 7.11 -7.14
C VAL A 103 -0.13 6.19 -7.41
N MET A 104 0.08 4.89 -7.22
CA MET A 104 -1.01 3.93 -7.08
C MET A 104 -1.32 3.77 -5.60
N TYR A 105 -2.57 4.04 -5.23
CA TYR A 105 -3.05 3.92 -3.85
C TYR A 105 -4.06 2.79 -3.70
N PHE A 106 -3.96 2.04 -2.59
CA PHE A 106 -4.91 0.98 -2.25
C PHE A 106 -5.65 1.38 -0.98
N GLY A 107 -6.98 1.43 -1.05
CA GLY A 107 -7.86 1.80 0.07
C GLY A 107 -9.18 1.05 0.01
N ASP A 108 -9.83 0.85 1.16
CA ASP A 108 -11.03 0.01 1.25
C ASP A 108 -12.24 0.67 1.90
N ASP A 109 -12.07 1.82 2.58
CA ASP A 109 -13.15 2.39 3.36
C ASP A 109 -13.23 3.92 3.23
N VAL A 110 -14.21 4.53 3.85
CA VAL A 110 -14.52 5.98 3.79
C VAL A 110 -13.30 6.88 4.02
N PRO A 111 -12.38 6.61 4.97
CA PRO A 111 -11.18 7.43 5.14
C PRO A 111 -10.23 7.46 3.94
N ASP A 112 -10.37 6.55 2.98
CA ASP A 112 -9.55 6.43 1.79
C ASP A 112 -10.11 7.19 0.58
N VAL A 113 -11.37 7.60 0.61
CA VAL A 113 -12.10 8.16 -0.54
C VAL A 113 -11.35 9.32 -1.19
N GLU A 114 -10.87 10.26 -0.40
CA GLU A 114 -10.17 11.45 -0.91
C GLU A 114 -8.83 11.07 -1.57
N VAL A 115 -8.10 10.15 -0.97
CA VAL A 115 -6.80 9.67 -1.49
C VAL A 115 -7.01 8.84 -2.76
N LEU A 116 -7.99 7.93 -2.77
CA LEU A 116 -8.33 7.13 -3.95
C LEU A 116 -8.64 8.01 -5.16
N ALA A 117 -9.39 9.11 -4.94
CA ALA A 117 -9.75 10.04 -6.01
C ALA A 117 -8.59 10.95 -6.46
N ALA A 118 -7.61 11.22 -5.59
CA ALA A 118 -6.49 12.11 -5.88
C ALA A 118 -5.30 11.41 -6.57
N CYS A 119 -5.18 10.10 -6.41
CA CYS A 119 -4.07 9.33 -6.95
C CYS A 119 -4.18 9.07 -8.45
N GLY A 120 -3.05 8.75 -9.08
CA GLY A 120 -3.01 8.36 -10.50
C GLY A 120 -3.70 7.03 -10.77
N ALA A 121 -3.76 6.13 -9.80
CA ALA A 121 -4.53 4.90 -9.84
C ALA A 121 -5.02 4.54 -8.43
N GLY A 122 -6.26 4.89 -8.11
CA GLY A 122 -6.95 4.43 -6.92
C GLY A 122 -7.47 3.00 -7.11
N VAL A 123 -7.12 2.08 -6.23
CA VAL A 123 -7.51 0.66 -6.28
C VAL A 123 -8.29 0.29 -5.03
N ALA A 124 -9.52 -0.17 -5.18
CA ALA A 124 -10.35 -0.71 -4.10
C ALA A 124 -10.46 -2.24 -4.21
N PRO A 125 -10.33 -2.99 -3.09
CA PRO A 125 -10.59 -4.43 -3.08
C PRO A 125 -12.07 -4.76 -3.36
N SER A 126 -12.35 -6.01 -3.73
CA SER A 126 -13.71 -6.44 -4.06
C SER A 126 -14.70 -6.33 -2.89
N ASP A 127 -14.21 -6.39 -1.68
CA ASP A 127 -14.97 -6.30 -0.41
C ASP A 127 -14.91 -4.92 0.25
N ALA A 128 -14.36 -3.90 -0.44
CA ALA A 128 -14.34 -2.51 0.04
C ALA A 128 -15.75 -1.93 0.24
N ALA A 129 -15.83 -0.89 1.06
CA ALA A 129 -17.02 -0.07 1.21
C ALA A 129 -17.44 0.56 -0.13
N GLN A 130 -18.74 0.81 -0.31
CA GLN A 130 -19.24 1.33 -1.58
C GLN A 130 -18.62 2.68 -1.92
N GLU A 131 -18.45 3.54 -0.94
CA GLU A 131 -17.85 4.87 -1.10
C GLU A 131 -16.40 4.79 -1.62
N ALA A 132 -15.61 3.83 -1.12
CA ALA A 132 -14.26 3.60 -1.61
C ALA A 132 -14.25 3.06 -3.05
N LYS A 133 -15.18 2.14 -3.37
CA LYS A 133 -15.37 1.65 -4.75
C LYS A 133 -15.76 2.74 -5.73
N ASP A 134 -16.66 3.63 -5.32
CA ASP A 134 -17.13 4.73 -6.15
C ASP A 134 -16.04 5.77 -6.42
N ALA A 135 -15.07 5.92 -5.50
CA ALA A 135 -13.94 6.83 -5.63
C ALA A 135 -12.73 6.24 -6.38
N ALA A 136 -12.64 4.92 -6.46
CA ALA A 136 -11.50 4.23 -7.06
C ALA A 136 -11.57 4.20 -8.59
N ASP A 137 -10.41 4.28 -9.26
CA ASP A 137 -10.29 4.04 -10.71
C ASP A 137 -10.46 2.55 -11.05
N ILE A 138 -10.09 1.68 -10.12
CA ILE A 138 -10.09 0.23 -10.28
C ILE A 138 -10.77 -0.41 -9.07
N VAL A 139 -11.87 -1.12 -9.29
CA VAL A 139 -12.44 -2.04 -8.32
C VAL A 139 -11.93 -3.44 -8.68
N ALA A 140 -11.11 -4.01 -7.80
CA ALA A 140 -10.47 -5.29 -8.05
C ALA A 140 -11.44 -6.47 -7.87
N ASP A 141 -11.17 -7.59 -8.53
CA ASP A 141 -11.85 -8.88 -8.28
C ASP A 141 -11.31 -9.59 -7.02
N ILE A 142 -10.25 -9.05 -6.42
CA ILE A 142 -9.50 -9.63 -5.31
C ILE A 142 -9.90 -8.92 -4.03
N PRO A 143 -10.30 -9.63 -2.96
CA PRO A 143 -10.59 -9.02 -1.66
C PRO A 143 -9.28 -8.62 -0.93
N GLY A 144 -9.43 -7.78 0.10
CA GLY A 144 -8.33 -7.37 0.95
C GLY A 144 -7.61 -8.54 1.61
N GLY A 145 -6.29 -8.44 1.79
CA GLY A 145 -5.47 -9.49 2.41
C GLY A 145 -5.33 -10.80 1.62
N LYS A 146 -5.64 -10.78 0.33
CA LYS A 146 -5.56 -11.96 -0.56
C LYS A 146 -4.66 -11.72 -1.77
N ALA A 147 -3.49 -11.14 -1.53
CA ALA A 147 -2.51 -10.78 -2.55
C ALA A 147 -3.00 -9.71 -3.55
N LEU A 148 -3.92 -8.85 -3.13
CA LEU A 148 -4.41 -7.71 -3.91
C LEU A 148 -3.28 -6.76 -4.29
N VAL A 149 -2.52 -6.30 -3.30
CA VAL A 149 -1.42 -5.35 -3.49
C VAL A 149 -0.33 -5.97 -4.37
N ARG A 150 -0.01 -7.25 -4.15
CA ARG A 150 0.90 -8.01 -5.00
C ARG A 150 0.46 -8.00 -6.46
N HIS A 151 -0.80 -8.23 -6.73
CA HIS A 151 -1.31 -8.32 -8.09
C HIS A 151 -1.05 -7.02 -8.88
N TYR A 152 -1.47 -5.88 -8.33
CA TYR A 152 -1.37 -4.61 -9.05
C TYR A 152 0.05 -4.02 -9.06
N MET A 153 0.82 -4.15 -7.96
CA MET A 153 2.24 -3.76 -7.98
C MET A 153 3.03 -4.55 -9.03
N GLU A 154 2.76 -5.83 -9.15
CA GLU A 154 3.38 -6.69 -10.18
C GLU A 154 3.01 -6.25 -11.59
N LEU A 155 1.73 -5.92 -11.85
CA LEU A 155 1.29 -5.40 -13.15
C LEU A 155 2.01 -4.10 -13.53
N VAL A 156 2.06 -3.13 -12.62
CA VAL A 156 2.77 -1.86 -12.81
C VAL A 156 4.24 -2.11 -13.12
N MET A 157 4.90 -2.89 -12.28
CA MET A 157 6.35 -3.13 -12.43
C MET A 157 6.67 -3.92 -13.70
N LYS A 158 5.80 -4.86 -14.11
CA LYS A 158 5.94 -5.58 -15.39
C LYS A 158 5.74 -4.66 -16.59
N ALA A 159 4.74 -3.77 -16.56
CA ALA A 159 4.50 -2.81 -17.64
C ALA A 159 5.71 -1.89 -17.87
N GLN A 160 6.52 -1.67 -16.83
CA GLN A 160 7.74 -0.87 -16.88
C GLN A 160 9.02 -1.70 -17.05
N GLY A 161 8.93 -3.04 -17.20
CA GLY A 161 10.10 -3.92 -17.26
C GLY A 161 10.92 -3.98 -15.95
N ARG A 162 10.32 -3.60 -14.82
CA ARG A 162 10.98 -3.46 -13.51
C ARG A 162 10.60 -4.58 -12.51
N TRP A 163 9.88 -5.60 -12.92
CA TRP A 163 9.61 -6.79 -12.10
C TRP A 163 10.81 -7.74 -12.17
N THR A 164 11.94 -7.34 -11.58
CA THR A 164 13.20 -8.09 -11.65
C THR A 164 13.68 -8.47 -10.27
N PHE A 165 13.85 -9.78 -10.02
CA PHE A 165 14.37 -10.31 -8.77
C PHE A 165 15.89 -10.51 -8.85
N ASN A 166 16.62 -9.84 -7.96
CA ASN A 166 18.05 -10.01 -7.79
C ASN A 166 18.35 -10.66 -6.42
N PRO A 167 18.68 -11.96 -6.35
CA PRO A 167 18.88 -12.66 -5.09
C PRO A 167 20.01 -12.09 -4.21
N ARG A 168 21.07 -11.56 -4.83
CA ARG A 168 22.21 -10.97 -4.10
C ARG A 168 21.84 -9.64 -3.47
N LEU A 169 21.11 -8.80 -4.21
CA LEU A 169 20.60 -7.55 -3.70
C LEU A 169 19.55 -7.80 -2.61
N TYR A 170 18.64 -8.74 -2.85
CA TYR A 170 17.62 -9.14 -1.87
C TYR A 170 18.25 -9.56 -0.55
N LYS A 171 19.26 -10.46 -0.58
CA LYS A 171 20.01 -10.89 0.62
C LYS A 171 20.70 -9.73 1.35
N LYS A 172 21.10 -8.68 0.62
CA LYS A 172 21.77 -7.51 1.21
C LYS A 172 20.79 -6.54 1.87
N MET A 173 19.58 -6.43 1.34
CA MET A 173 18.56 -5.47 1.79
C MET A 173 17.69 -6.03 2.92
N PHE A 174 17.45 -7.31 2.94
CA PHE A 174 16.52 -8.03 3.82
C PHE A 174 17.18 -9.24 4.48
#